data_dabcb0a05eda11b29f7b79f89b4cb85b
#
_entry.id   dabcb0a05eda11b29f7b79f89b4cb85b
#
_cell.length_a   1.000
_cell.length_b   1.000
_cell.length_c   1.000
_cell.angle_alpha   90.00
_cell.angle_beta   90.00
_cell.angle_gamma   90.00
#
_symmetry.space_group_name_H-M   'P 1'
#
loop_
_entity.id
_entity.type
_entity.pdbx_description
1 polymer ?
#
loop_
_entity_poly.entity_id
_entity_poly.type
_entity_poly.pdbx_seq_one_letter_code
_entity_poly.pdbx_strand_id
1 'polypeptide(L)'
;MKTHQRKWLPFSAIAIGLFSAVLDGSMIGIALPQISKDFSLDISKAAWVSLVSTITVVAILLPAGNMSDRIGRKRLYLFGVVIMAVGSLLCSLSQNFSFLLFLRIIVSIGAAMRMSTGLAMVMMIFGDKERGTGLGANTTTVGLAAISGPIFGGFLVSNFGWESVFLTQFILSVPVFILGFYYLDPNVVDASRKKNSGKFDYTGSLISAAAFSVLLFSINFSIVSMSTFLIIGSVLAVFILFSLFIYVESKADTPILDTILLKDPKFIFSMGTRLFGFLAGSSTLFLMPFYIQMVKGIPPDQ
;
A
#
# COMPACT_ATOMS: atom_id res chain seq x y z
N MET A 1 22.93 -17.75 -21.19
CA MET A 1 21.51 -18.06 -20.81
C MET A 1 21.27 -18.23 -19.31
N LYS A 2 22.22 -18.71 -18.48
CA LYS A 2 21.99 -18.95 -17.03
C LYS A 2 21.81 -17.70 -16.15
N THR A 3 22.32 -16.54 -16.53
CA THR A 3 22.20 -15.29 -15.74
C THR A 3 20.84 -14.60 -15.89
N HIS A 4 20.17 -14.75 -17.01
CA HIS A 4 18.87 -14.10 -17.27
C HIS A 4 17.73 -14.80 -16.49
N GLN A 5 17.75 -16.11 -16.36
CA GLN A 5 16.76 -16.86 -15.59
C GLN A 5 16.86 -16.62 -14.06
N ARG A 6 18.04 -16.27 -13.53
CA ARG A 6 18.25 -16.04 -12.11
C ARG A 6 17.52 -14.80 -11.55
N LYS A 7 17.12 -13.83 -12.39
CA LYS A 7 16.45 -12.59 -11.94
C LYS A 7 14.94 -12.77 -11.73
N TRP A 8 14.33 -13.64 -12.49
CA TRP A 8 12.87 -13.85 -12.45
C TRP A 8 12.39 -14.58 -11.19
N LEU A 9 13.21 -15.47 -10.61
CA LEU A 9 12.86 -16.15 -9.36
C LEU A 9 12.76 -15.18 -8.15
N PRO A 10 13.75 -14.33 -7.85
CA PRO A 10 13.56 -13.33 -6.80
C PRO A 10 12.48 -12.29 -7.14
N PHE A 11 12.32 -11.94 -8.43
CA PHE A 11 11.23 -11.07 -8.86
C PHE A 11 9.85 -11.69 -8.60
N SER A 12 9.68 -13.01 -8.80
CA SER A 12 8.38 -13.67 -8.56
C SER A 12 7.92 -13.54 -7.10
N ALA A 13 8.84 -13.57 -6.13
CA ALA A 13 8.50 -13.32 -4.74
C ALA A 13 7.90 -11.92 -4.54
N ILE A 14 8.51 -10.91 -5.18
CA ILE A 14 8.03 -9.53 -5.08
C ILE A 14 6.72 -9.36 -5.87
N ALA A 15 6.63 -9.95 -7.06
CA ALA A 15 5.47 -9.87 -7.94
C ALA A 15 4.23 -10.51 -7.28
N ILE A 16 4.33 -11.74 -6.74
CA ILE A 16 3.20 -12.37 -6.04
C ILE A 16 2.82 -11.55 -4.81
N GLY A 17 3.82 -11.01 -4.09
CA GLY A 17 3.58 -10.11 -2.96
C GLY A 17 2.83 -8.83 -3.36
N LEU A 18 3.22 -8.20 -4.46
CA LEU A 18 2.55 -7.02 -5.00
C LEU A 18 1.15 -7.36 -5.52
N PHE A 19 1.03 -8.46 -6.25
CA PHE A 19 -0.25 -8.99 -6.73
C PHE A 19 -1.23 -9.16 -5.56
N SER A 20 -0.81 -9.84 -4.48
CA SER A 20 -1.66 -10.05 -3.31
C SER A 20 -2.06 -8.74 -2.63
N ALA A 21 -1.18 -7.73 -2.56
CA ALA A 21 -1.50 -6.46 -1.93
C ALA A 21 -2.54 -5.65 -2.73
N VAL A 22 -2.44 -5.63 -4.06
CA VAL A 22 -3.42 -4.96 -4.93
C VAL A 22 -4.74 -5.72 -4.94
N LEU A 23 -4.67 -7.06 -4.95
CA LEU A 23 -5.83 -7.93 -4.86
C LEU A 23 -6.64 -7.69 -3.56
N ASP A 24 -5.95 -7.58 -2.40
CA ASP A 24 -6.58 -7.26 -1.11
C ASP A 24 -7.45 -6.00 -1.20
N GLY A 25 -6.86 -4.90 -1.69
CA GLY A 25 -7.57 -3.63 -1.83
C GLY A 25 -8.83 -3.73 -2.70
N SER A 26 -8.74 -4.47 -3.81
CA SER A 26 -9.86 -4.64 -4.76
C SER A 26 -10.95 -5.57 -4.21
N MET A 27 -10.57 -6.66 -3.55
CA MET A 27 -11.51 -7.66 -3.01
C MET A 27 -12.28 -7.13 -1.80
N ILE A 28 -11.62 -6.35 -0.92
CA ILE A 28 -12.29 -5.77 0.26
C ILE A 28 -13.45 -4.88 -0.15
N GLY A 29 -13.31 -4.09 -1.22
CA GLY A 29 -14.42 -3.26 -1.71
C GLY A 29 -15.70 -4.06 -1.99
N ILE A 30 -15.55 -5.28 -2.49
CA ILE A 30 -16.66 -6.21 -2.77
C ILE A 30 -17.19 -6.88 -1.50
N ALA A 31 -16.32 -7.09 -0.51
CA ALA A 31 -16.71 -7.70 0.77
C ALA A 31 -17.47 -6.74 1.70
N LEU A 32 -17.34 -5.41 1.51
CA LEU A 32 -17.94 -4.41 2.41
C LEU A 32 -19.45 -4.58 2.63
N PRO A 33 -20.31 -4.83 1.63
CA PRO A 33 -21.74 -5.02 1.84
C PRO A 33 -22.05 -6.23 2.72
N GLN A 34 -21.31 -7.34 2.58
CA GLN A 34 -21.49 -8.51 3.41
C GLN A 34 -20.98 -8.28 4.83
N ILE A 35 -19.83 -7.66 5.00
CA ILE A 35 -19.30 -7.23 6.32
C ILE A 35 -20.33 -6.33 7.03
N SER A 36 -20.92 -5.36 6.32
CA SER A 36 -21.97 -4.47 6.84
C SER A 36 -23.16 -5.27 7.36
N LYS A 37 -23.62 -6.26 6.59
CA LYS A 37 -24.74 -7.11 6.94
C LYS A 37 -24.44 -8.00 8.15
N ASP A 38 -23.30 -8.69 8.16
CA ASP A 38 -22.95 -9.68 9.18
C ASP A 38 -22.69 -9.03 10.55
N PHE A 39 -22.11 -7.83 10.58
CA PHE A 39 -21.92 -7.05 11.80
C PHE A 39 -23.09 -6.09 12.09
N SER A 40 -24.18 -6.10 11.31
CA SER A 40 -25.36 -5.22 11.48
C SER A 40 -24.96 -3.73 11.53
N LEU A 41 -24.12 -3.29 10.63
CA LEU A 41 -23.57 -1.94 10.55
C LEU A 41 -24.06 -1.22 9.30
N ASP A 42 -24.05 0.12 9.35
CA ASP A 42 -24.16 0.91 8.13
C ASP A 42 -22.95 0.73 7.22
N ILE A 43 -23.15 0.85 5.91
CA ILE A 43 -22.08 0.74 4.91
C ILE A 43 -20.94 1.73 5.17
N SER A 44 -21.26 2.93 5.67
CA SER A 44 -20.29 3.96 6.05
C SER A 44 -19.36 3.49 7.18
N LYS A 45 -19.89 2.72 8.14
CA LYS A 45 -19.07 2.11 9.19
C LYS A 45 -18.24 0.95 8.65
N ALA A 46 -18.81 0.10 7.80
CA ALA A 46 -18.06 -1.00 7.19
C ALA A 46 -16.89 -0.48 6.33
N ALA A 47 -17.03 0.67 5.67
CA ALA A 47 -15.96 1.29 4.88
C ALA A 47 -14.68 1.58 5.70
N TRP A 48 -14.78 1.66 7.03
CA TRP A 48 -13.61 1.81 7.90
C TRP A 48 -12.60 0.67 7.76
N VAL A 49 -13.02 -0.52 7.34
CA VAL A 49 -12.11 -1.65 7.05
C VAL A 49 -11.09 -1.28 5.97
N SER A 50 -11.50 -0.58 4.93
CA SER A 50 -10.60 -0.08 3.86
C SER A 50 -9.87 1.20 4.26
N LEU A 51 -10.57 2.13 4.93
CA LEU A 51 -10.01 3.43 5.32
C LEU A 51 -8.85 3.30 6.30
N VAL A 52 -9.05 2.52 7.38
CA VAL A 52 -8.00 2.25 8.38
C VAL A 52 -6.77 1.64 7.71
N SER A 53 -6.96 0.73 6.76
CA SER A 53 -5.84 0.13 6.03
C SER A 53 -5.09 1.15 5.21
N THR A 54 -5.79 1.98 4.43
CA THR A 54 -5.16 3.00 3.59
C THR A 54 -4.40 4.02 4.44
N ILE A 55 -5.03 4.52 5.51
CA ILE A 55 -4.41 5.46 6.44
C ILE A 55 -3.13 4.85 7.04
N THR A 56 -3.22 3.62 7.53
CA THR A 56 -2.06 2.94 8.16
C THR A 56 -0.93 2.69 7.17
N VAL A 57 -1.24 2.23 5.95
CA VAL A 57 -0.21 2.00 4.92
C VAL A 57 0.52 3.30 4.62
N VAL A 58 -0.19 4.39 4.36
CA VAL A 58 0.43 5.67 4.00
C VAL A 58 1.22 6.25 5.18
N ALA A 59 0.70 6.16 6.41
CA ALA A 59 1.39 6.62 7.61
C ALA A 59 2.73 5.89 7.85
N ILE A 60 2.77 4.58 7.61
CA ILE A 60 3.93 3.73 7.89
C ILE A 60 4.90 3.65 6.70
N LEU A 61 4.48 4.00 5.48
CA LEU A 61 5.27 3.81 4.26
C LEU A 61 6.64 4.49 4.31
N LEU A 62 6.68 5.76 4.73
CA LEU A 62 7.92 6.54 4.87
C LEU A 62 8.82 6.01 6.01
N PRO A 63 8.33 5.84 7.24
CA PRO A 63 9.10 5.20 8.32
C PRO A 63 9.64 3.82 7.94
N ALA A 64 8.84 2.98 7.28
CA ALA A 64 9.26 1.65 6.82
C ALA A 64 10.37 1.74 5.77
N GLY A 65 10.31 2.71 4.86
CA GLY A 65 11.38 2.98 3.90
C GLY A 65 12.71 3.27 4.58
N ASN A 66 12.73 4.21 5.51
CA ASN A 66 13.92 4.53 6.30
C ASN A 66 14.43 3.33 7.11
N MET A 67 13.52 2.57 7.72
CA MET A 67 13.87 1.35 8.44
C MET A 67 14.49 0.29 7.52
N SER A 68 14.03 0.18 6.26
CA SER A 68 14.57 -0.77 5.29
C SER A 68 16.03 -0.54 4.96
N ASP A 69 16.44 0.73 4.88
CA ASP A 69 17.83 1.08 4.57
C ASP A 69 18.80 0.77 5.73
N ARG A 70 18.26 0.59 6.96
CA ARG A 70 19.03 0.25 8.18
C ARG A 70 19.12 -1.23 8.44
N ILE A 71 17.98 -1.91 8.53
CA ILE A 71 17.93 -3.34 8.89
C ILE A 71 18.08 -4.27 7.68
N GLY A 72 17.92 -3.74 6.46
CA GLY A 72 17.96 -4.47 5.21
C GLY A 72 16.55 -4.70 4.63
N ARG A 73 16.46 -4.55 3.29
CA ARG A 73 15.19 -4.65 2.56
C ARG A 73 14.61 -6.06 2.61
N LYS A 74 15.44 -7.09 2.43
CA LYS A 74 15.00 -8.49 2.54
C LYS A 74 14.36 -8.78 3.89
N ARG A 75 15.02 -8.38 4.97
CA ARG A 75 14.53 -8.65 6.34
C ARG A 75 13.21 -7.95 6.59
N LEU A 76 13.11 -6.66 6.25
CA LEU A 76 11.88 -5.89 6.43
C LEU A 76 10.74 -6.44 5.59
N TYR A 77 11.01 -6.81 4.34
CA TYR A 77 10.04 -7.42 3.44
C TYR A 77 9.46 -8.72 4.02
N LEU A 78 10.31 -9.65 4.43
CA LEU A 78 9.88 -10.94 4.98
C LEU A 78 9.13 -10.77 6.30
N PHE A 79 9.57 -9.84 7.16
CA PHE A 79 8.87 -9.53 8.39
C PHE A 79 7.47 -8.97 8.10
N GLY A 80 7.35 -8.07 7.13
CA GLY A 80 6.06 -7.57 6.63
C GLY A 80 5.16 -8.68 6.08
N VAL A 81 5.73 -9.66 5.36
CA VAL A 81 4.97 -10.83 4.87
C VAL A 81 4.41 -11.65 6.04
N VAL A 82 5.21 -11.90 7.08
CA VAL A 82 4.75 -12.67 8.26
C VAL A 82 3.65 -11.93 9.01
N ILE A 83 3.82 -10.62 9.28
CA ILE A 83 2.81 -9.81 9.94
C ILE A 83 1.50 -9.83 9.14
N MET A 84 1.59 -9.67 7.82
CA MET A 84 0.41 -9.70 6.96
C MET A 84 -0.25 -11.08 6.95
N ALA A 85 0.52 -12.17 6.88
CA ALA A 85 0.00 -13.53 6.90
C ALA A 85 -0.76 -13.83 8.18
N VAL A 86 -0.11 -13.62 9.33
CA VAL A 86 -0.73 -13.88 10.65
C VAL A 86 -1.93 -12.96 10.88
N GLY A 87 -1.78 -11.67 10.58
CA GLY A 87 -2.86 -10.71 10.73
C GLY A 87 -4.06 -11.04 9.84
N SER A 88 -3.84 -11.43 8.58
CA SER A 88 -4.92 -11.83 7.67
C SER A 88 -5.63 -13.11 8.13
N LEU A 89 -4.88 -14.11 8.62
CA LEU A 89 -5.48 -15.30 9.20
C LEU A 89 -6.37 -14.96 10.41
N LEU A 90 -5.91 -14.07 11.29
CA LEU A 90 -6.71 -13.62 12.44
C LEU A 90 -7.92 -12.77 11.99
N CYS A 91 -7.80 -11.96 10.93
CA CYS A 91 -8.93 -11.23 10.36
C CYS A 91 -10.05 -12.20 9.90
N SER A 92 -9.68 -13.31 9.25
CA SER A 92 -10.67 -14.30 8.79
C SER A 92 -11.41 -15.02 9.95
N LEU A 93 -10.86 -14.97 11.15
CA LEU A 93 -11.45 -15.58 12.35
C LEU A 93 -12.15 -14.55 13.26
N SER A 94 -12.22 -13.28 12.84
CA SER A 94 -12.75 -12.23 13.71
C SER A 94 -14.27 -12.27 13.80
N GLN A 95 -14.79 -12.27 15.01
CA GLN A 95 -16.24 -12.25 15.31
C GLN A 95 -16.71 -10.87 15.78
N ASN A 96 -15.82 -9.89 15.88
CA ASN A 96 -16.11 -8.56 16.36
C ASN A 96 -15.52 -7.51 15.40
N PHE A 97 -16.35 -6.54 15.00
CA PHE A 97 -15.93 -5.51 14.06
C PHE A 97 -14.76 -4.65 14.56
N SER A 98 -14.75 -4.27 15.83
CA SER A 98 -13.66 -3.48 16.41
C SER A 98 -12.34 -4.27 16.41
N PHE A 99 -12.42 -5.59 16.67
CA PHE A 99 -11.26 -6.48 16.60
C PHE A 99 -10.78 -6.64 15.16
N LEU A 100 -11.69 -6.76 14.18
CA LEU A 100 -11.35 -6.75 12.76
C LEU A 100 -10.60 -5.47 12.36
N LEU A 101 -11.07 -4.30 12.79
CA LEU A 101 -10.40 -3.03 12.53
C LEU A 101 -8.99 -2.99 13.14
N PHE A 102 -8.83 -3.44 14.37
CA PHE A 102 -7.50 -3.53 15.01
C PHE A 102 -6.55 -4.44 14.23
N LEU A 103 -7.02 -5.61 13.82
CA LEU A 103 -6.23 -6.53 13.02
C LEU A 103 -5.90 -5.95 11.63
N ARG A 104 -6.80 -5.18 11.03
CA ARG A 104 -6.54 -4.46 9.78
C ARG A 104 -5.38 -3.47 9.90
N ILE A 105 -5.23 -2.80 11.05
CA ILE A 105 -4.04 -1.95 11.31
C ILE A 105 -2.78 -2.81 11.25
N ILE A 106 -2.76 -3.96 11.90
CA ILE A 106 -1.60 -4.87 11.93
C ILE A 106 -1.26 -5.37 10.52
N VAL A 107 -2.25 -5.86 9.77
CA VAL A 107 -2.07 -6.29 8.36
C VAL A 107 -1.50 -5.16 7.52
N SER A 108 -1.99 -3.95 7.70
CA SER A 108 -1.58 -2.77 6.93
C SER A 108 -0.16 -2.31 7.25
N ILE A 109 0.32 -2.49 8.48
CA ILE A 109 1.74 -2.29 8.83
C ILE A 109 2.62 -3.26 8.03
N GLY A 110 2.24 -4.55 7.96
CA GLY A 110 2.93 -5.53 7.14
C GLY A 110 2.92 -5.18 5.64
N ALA A 111 1.78 -4.70 5.13
CA ALA A 111 1.65 -4.24 3.75
C ALA A 111 2.56 -3.04 3.46
N ALA A 112 2.63 -2.04 4.35
CA ALA A 112 3.50 -0.87 4.22
C ALA A 112 4.99 -1.27 4.18
N MET A 113 5.42 -2.19 5.04
CA MET A 113 6.79 -2.72 5.04
C MET A 113 7.15 -3.39 3.71
N ARG A 114 6.23 -4.15 3.11
CA ARG A 114 6.42 -4.78 1.81
C ARG A 114 6.45 -3.75 0.67
N MET A 115 5.52 -2.79 0.68
CA MET A 115 5.43 -1.76 -0.36
C MET A 115 6.64 -0.85 -0.38
N SER A 116 7.15 -0.44 0.78
CA SER A 116 8.32 0.43 0.90
C SER A 116 9.60 -0.22 0.35
N THR A 117 9.71 -1.54 0.41
CA THR A 117 10.91 -2.29 -0.01
C THR A 117 10.80 -2.88 -1.41
N GLY A 118 9.59 -3.24 -1.85
CA GLY A 118 9.35 -4.04 -3.06
C GLY A 118 9.92 -3.42 -4.32
N LEU A 119 9.55 -2.17 -4.62
CA LEU A 119 10.02 -1.49 -5.84
C LEU A 119 11.54 -1.28 -5.83
N ALA A 120 12.12 -0.94 -4.68
CA ALA A 120 13.56 -0.78 -4.55
C ALA A 120 14.31 -2.09 -4.82
N MET A 121 13.78 -3.22 -4.33
CA MET A 121 14.36 -4.55 -4.61
C MET A 121 14.25 -4.91 -6.10
N VAL A 122 13.14 -4.62 -6.76
CA VAL A 122 13.00 -4.82 -8.21
C VAL A 122 14.09 -4.08 -8.97
N MET A 123 14.34 -2.81 -8.63
CA MET A 123 15.40 -2.01 -9.25
C MET A 123 16.79 -2.59 -9.04
N MET A 124 17.08 -3.18 -7.88
CA MET A 124 18.35 -3.84 -7.59
C MET A 124 18.52 -5.17 -8.35
N ILE A 125 17.45 -5.96 -8.46
CA ILE A 125 17.45 -7.26 -9.16
C ILE A 125 17.71 -7.08 -10.67
N PHE A 126 17.05 -6.09 -11.29
CA PHE A 126 17.19 -5.88 -12.73
C PHE A 126 18.39 -4.98 -13.10
N GLY A 127 18.85 -4.14 -12.16
CA GLY A 127 19.96 -3.21 -12.39
C GLY A 127 19.65 -2.14 -13.46
N ASP A 128 20.64 -1.28 -13.74
CA ASP A 128 20.43 -0.10 -14.58
C ASP A 128 20.04 -0.41 -16.03
N LYS A 129 20.61 -1.48 -16.58
CA LYS A 129 20.39 -1.85 -18.00
C LYS A 129 19.00 -2.41 -18.28
N GLU A 130 18.36 -3.00 -17.29
CA GLU A 130 17.06 -3.67 -17.44
C GLU A 130 15.96 -3.06 -16.54
N ARG A 131 16.17 -1.85 -16.04
CA ARG A 131 15.17 -1.14 -15.20
C ARG A 131 13.81 -1.07 -15.85
N GLY A 132 13.74 -0.78 -17.15
CA GLY A 132 12.51 -0.71 -17.90
C GLY A 132 11.74 -2.04 -17.89
N THR A 133 12.44 -3.16 -18.03
CA THR A 133 11.84 -4.51 -17.96
C THR A 133 11.28 -4.80 -16.56
N GLY A 134 12.06 -4.49 -15.51
CA GLY A 134 11.61 -4.68 -14.12
C GLY A 134 10.39 -3.83 -13.77
N LEU A 135 10.38 -2.54 -14.17
CA LEU A 135 9.26 -1.64 -13.96
C LEU A 135 8.03 -2.06 -14.77
N GLY A 136 8.22 -2.46 -16.04
CA GLY A 136 7.14 -2.96 -16.88
C GLY A 136 6.49 -4.21 -16.29
N ALA A 137 7.29 -5.19 -15.86
CA ALA A 137 6.78 -6.40 -15.21
C ALA A 137 6.03 -6.09 -13.91
N ASN A 138 6.57 -5.15 -13.10
CA ASN A 138 5.92 -4.69 -11.87
C ASN A 138 4.54 -4.03 -12.16
N THR A 139 4.47 -3.16 -13.17
CA THR A 139 3.22 -2.48 -13.57
C THR A 139 2.21 -3.47 -14.15
N THR A 140 2.66 -4.45 -14.95
CA THR A 140 1.81 -5.54 -15.46
C THR A 140 1.22 -6.34 -14.30
N THR A 141 2.01 -6.64 -13.28
CA THR A 141 1.53 -7.35 -12.08
C THR A 141 0.41 -6.55 -11.38
N VAL A 142 0.57 -5.24 -11.23
CA VAL A 142 -0.48 -4.36 -10.66
C VAL A 142 -1.75 -4.39 -11.49
N GLY A 143 -1.62 -4.26 -12.82
CA GLY A 143 -2.77 -4.29 -13.74
C GLY A 143 -3.53 -5.62 -13.69
N LEU A 144 -2.81 -6.74 -13.72
CA LEU A 144 -3.41 -8.07 -13.59
C LEU A 144 -4.15 -8.24 -12.26
N ALA A 145 -3.55 -7.81 -11.16
CA ALA A 145 -4.18 -7.89 -9.84
C ALA A 145 -5.44 -7.01 -9.74
N ALA A 146 -5.40 -5.79 -10.30
CA ALA A 146 -6.55 -4.89 -10.28
C ALA A 146 -7.75 -5.45 -11.07
N ILE A 147 -7.50 -6.09 -12.21
CA ILE A 147 -8.55 -6.74 -13.02
C ILE A 147 -9.05 -8.02 -12.35
N SER A 148 -8.15 -8.81 -11.77
CA SER A 148 -8.48 -10.07 -11.12
C SER A 148 -9.25 -9.89 -9.82
N GLY A 149 -9.04 -8.78 -9.11
CA GLY A 149 -9.61 -8.52 -7.79
C GLY A 149 -11.13 -8.62 -7.74
N PRO A 150 -11.87 -7.89 -8.59
CA PRO A 150 -13.33 -7.98 -8.64
C PRO A 150 -13.85 -9.40 -8.97
N ILE A 151 -13.19 -10.09 -9.89
CA ILE A 151 -13.59 -11.44 -10.31
C ILE A 151 -13.41 -12.43 -9.16
N PHE A 152 -12.19 -12.51 -8.60
CA PHE A 152 -11.90 -13.41 -7.48
C PHE A 152 -12.66 -12.99 -6.21
N GLY A 153 -12.75 -11.69 -5.92
CA GLY A 153 -13.47 -11.18 -4.77
C GLY A 153 -14.96 -11.51 -4.84
N GLY A 154 -15.61 -11.30 -5.99
CA GLY A 154 -17.01 -11.65 -6.19
C GLY A 154 -17.26 -13.15 -6.01
N PHE A 155 -16.44 -14.00 -6.63
CA PHE A 155 -16.55 -15.46 -6.50
C PHE A 155 -16.34 -15.92 -5.05
N LEU A 156 -15.31 -15.45 -4.38
CA LEU A 156 -14.97 -15.86 -3.01
C LEU A 156 -16.02 -15.38 -2.01
N VAL A 157 -16.42 -14.12 -2.07
CA VAL A 157 -17.40 -13.55 -1.14
C VAL A 157 -18.77 -14.20 -1.30
N SER A 158 -19.21 -14.47 -2.54
CA SER A 158 -20.53 -15.10 -2.77
C SER A 158 -20.61 -16.56 -2.34
N ASN A 159 -19.51 -17.31 -2.42
CA ASN A 159 -19.50 -18.74 -2.11
C ASN A 159 -18.99 -19.08 -0.71
N PHE A 160 -18.07 -18.29 -0.16
CA PHE A 160 -17.33 -18.63 1.07
C PHE A 160 -17.35 -17.51 2.12
N GLY A 161 -18.08 -16.42 1.87
CA GLY A 161 -18.16 -15.30 2.80
C GLY A 161 -16.97 -14.34 2.68
N TRP A 162 -17.08 -13.19 3.36
CA TRP A 162 -16.05 -12.13 3.36
C TRP A 162 -14.73 -12.57 4.01
N GLU A 163 -14.77 -13.52 4.92
CA GLU A 163 -13.60 -14.10 5.61
C GLU A 163 -12.62 -14.72 4.61
N SER A 164 -13.14 -15.26 3.51
CA SER A 164 -12.34 -15.89 2.44
C SER A 164 -11.38 -14.93 1.77
N VAL A 165 -11.68 -13.62 1.76
CA VAL A 165 -10.78 -12.57 1.25
C VAL A 165 -9.49 -12.55 2.07
N PHE A 166 -9.61 -12.57 3.38
CA PHE A 166 -8.47 -12.57 4.30
C PHE A 166 -7.72 -13.90 4.29
N LEU A 167 -8.46 -15.01 4.18
CA LEU A 167 -7.85 -16.32 4.07
C LEU A 167 -7.01 -16.44 2.77
N THR A 168 -7.47 -15.87 1.67
CA THR A 168 -6.72 -15.81 0.41
C THR A 168 -5.41 -15.05 0.58
N GLN A 169 -5.41 -13.94 1.33
CA GLN A 169 -4.19 -13.20 1.65
C GLN A 169 -3.19 -14.03 2.46
N PHE A 170 -3.67 -14.78 3.45
CA PHE A 170 -2.84 -15.72 4.20
C PHE A 170 -2.22 -16.76 3.26
N ILE A 171 -3.02 -17.42 2.42
CA ILE A 171 -2.57 -18.45 1.49
C ILE A 171 -1.51 -17.90 0.52
N LEU A 172 -1.74 -16.72 -0.05
CA LEU A 172 -0.79 -16.08 -0.96
C LEU A 172 0.49 -15.62 -0.26
N SER A 173 0.44 -15.33 1.03
CA SER A 173 1.63 -14.94 1.79
C SER A 173 2.62 -16.09 1.98
N VAL A 174 2.15 -17.35 1.99
CA VAL A 174 3.02 -18.53 2.15
C VAL A 174 4.04 -18.66 1.01
N PRO A 175 3.64 -18.73 -0.28
CA PRO A 175 4.62 -18.77 -1.37
C PRO A 175 5.48 -17.52 -1.45
N VAL A 176 4.95 -16.33 -1.10
CA VAL A 176 5.73 -15.09 -1.05
C VAL A 176 6.86 -15.21 -0.02
N PHE A 177 6.56 -15.75 1.17
CA PHE A 177 7.57 -15.97 2.21
C PHE A 177 8.62 -16.98 1.77
N ILE A 178 8.20 -18.13 1.25
CA ILE A 178 9.10 -19.21 0.81
C ILE A 178 10.04 -18.70 -0.30
N LEU A 179 9.47 -18.11 -1.36
CA LEU A 179 10.25 -17.60 -2.48
C LEU A 179 11.17 -16.44 -2.04
N GLY A 180 10.66 -15.55 -1.20
CA GLY A 180 11.45 -14.44 -0.68
C GLY A 180 12.59 -14.89 0.23
N PHE A 181 12.37 -15.89 1.05
CA PHE A 181 13.39 -16.43 1.95
C PHE A 181 14.56 -17.08 1.17
N TYR A 182 14.24 -17.91 0.17
CA TYR A 182 15.23 -18.66 -0.58
C TYR A 182 15.88 -17.87 -1.73
N TYR A 183 15.13 -17.04 -2.45
CA TYR A 183 15.60 -16.43 -3.70
C TYR A 183 15.98 -14.96 -3.59
N LEU A 184 15.54 -14.20 -2.57
CA LEU A 184 16.03 -12.84 -2.37
C LEU A 184 17.44 -12.89 -1.76
N ASP A 185 18.45 -12.60 -2.57
CA ASP A 185 19.84 -12.53 -2.11
C ASP A 185 20.10 -11.18 -1.43
N PRO A 186 20.46 -11.17 -0.11
CA PRO A 186 20.78 -9.92 0.60
C PRO A 186 21.94 -9.14 -0.05
N ASN A 187 22.90 -9.82 -0.67
CA ASN A 187 24.03 -9.16 -1.34
C ASN A 187 23.59 -8.33 -2.57
N VAL A 188 22.46 -8.69 -3.17
CA VAL A 188 21.87 -7.96 -4.31
C VAL A 188 20.90 -6.89 -3.81
N VAL A 189 19.89 -7.29 -3.03
CA VAL A 189 18.78 -6.39 -2.66
C VAL A 189 19.15 -5.39 -1.57
N ASP A 190 20.18 -5.67 -0.77
CA ASP A 190 20.70 -4.81 0.29
C ASP A 190 22.05 -4.15 -0.08
N ALA A 191 22.47 -4.21 -1.36
CA ALA A 191 23.76 -3.68 -1.81
C ALA A 191 23.95 -2.18 -1.50
N SER A 192 22.87 -1.41 -1.51
CA SER A 192 22.88 0.02 -1.18
C SER A 192 22.65 0.33 0.32
N ARG A 193 22.66 -0.69 1.18
CA ARG A 193 22.45 -0.52 2.61
C ARG A 193 23.55 0.36 3.22
N LYS A 194 23.17 1.45 3.85
CA LYS A 194 24.09 2.32 4.60
C LYS A 194 24.48 1.63 5.92
N LYS A 195 25.66 1.04 5.99
CA LYS A 195 26.21 0.38 7.19
C LYS A 195 26.31 1.28 8.44
N ASN A 196 26.40 2.59 8.25
CA ASN A 196 26.53 3.61 9.30
C ASN A 196 25.39 4.63 9.24
N SER A 197 24.17 4.17 9.09
CA SER A 197 23.03 5.07 9.25
C SER A 197 22.96 5.52 10.73
N GLY A 198 22.97 6.84 10.98
CA GLY A 198 22.85 7.43 12.31
C GLY A 198 21.59 6.96 13.07
N LYS A 199 21.20 7.63 14.16
CA LYS A 199 20.00 7.26 14.93
C LYS A 199 18.74 7.31 14.05
N PHE A 200 17.77 6.41 14.31
CA PHE A 200 16.48 6.42 13.63
C PHE A 200 15.74 7.73 13.97
N ASP A 201 15.20 8.39 12.96
CA ASP A 201 14.41 9.59 13.17
C ASP A 201 12.97 9.23 13.59
N TYR A 202 12.81 9.03 14.91
CA TYR A 202 11.48 8.75 15.48
C TYR A 202 10.56 9.96 15.35
N THR A 203 11.12 11.18 15.45
CA THR A 203 10.35 12.42 15.42
C THR A 203 9.78 12.68 14.04
N GLY A 204 10.60 12.65 12.99
CA GLY A 204 10.14 12.78 11.61
C GLY A 204 9.17 11.67 11.22
N SER A 205 9.43 10.42 11.67
CA SER A 205 8.54 9.28 11.45
C SER A 205 7.14 9.50 12.04
N LEU A 206 7.07 10.00 13.29
CA LEU A 206 5.79 10.22 13.96
C LEU A 206 5.02 11.39 13.34
N ILE A 207 5.72 12.49 13.04
CA ILE A 207 5.09 13.67 12.43
C ILE A 207 4.60 13.35 11.02
N SER A 208 5.38 12.64 10.21
CA SER A 208 4.94 12.22 8.87
C SER A 208 3.72 11.30 8.95
N ALA A 209 3.73 10.31 9.84
CA ALA A 209 2.59 9.43 10.06
C ALA A 209 1.34 10.20 10.47
N ALA A 210 1.46 11.15 11.40
CA ALA A 210 0.36 12.01 11.83
C ALA A 210 -0.15 12.91 10.68
N ALA A 211 0.77 13.55 9.93
CA ALA A 211 0.42 14.44 8.82
C ALA A 211 -0.38 13.72 7.73
N PHE A 212 0.09 12.55 7.29
CA PHE A 212 -0.62 11.75 6.29
C PHE A 212 -1.93 11.16 6.82
N SER A 213 -1.98 10.75 8.09
CA SER A 213 -3.22 10.26 8.71
C SER A 213 -4.28 11.34 8.77
N VAL A 214 -3.92 12.54 9.22
CA VAL A 214 -4.85 13.69 9.29
C VAL A 214 -5.29 14.11 7.88
N LEU A 215 -4.38 14.11 6.90
CA LEU A 215 -4.72 14.42 5.50
C LEU A 215 -5.78 13.47 4.96
N LEU A 216 -5.54 12.15 5.07
CA LEU A 216 -6.47 11.15 4.55
C LEU A 216 -7.79 11.14 5.31
N PHE A 217 -7.74 11.30 6.62
CA PHE A 217 -8.93 11.44 7.44
C PHE A 217 -9.77 12.66 7.01
N SER A 218 -9.12 13.81 6.83
CA SER A 218 -9.77 15.05 6.39
C SER A 218 -10.46 14.91 5.04
N ILE A 219 -9.78 14.31 4.06
CA ILE A 219 -10.36 14.08 2.72
C ILE A 219 -11.60 13.19 2.82
N ASN A 220 -11.52 12.09 3.55
CA ASN A 220 -12.63 11.14 3.64
C ASN A 220 -13.83 11.69 4.45
N PHE A 221 -13.57 12.42 5.52
CA PHE A 221 -14.63 13.00 6.36
C PHE A 221 -15.28 14.24 5.77
N SER A 222 -14.53 15.06 5.03
CA SER A 222 -15.08 16.27 4.37
C SER A 222 -16.19 15.97 3.36
N ILE A 223 -16.18 14.75 2.79
CA ILE A 223 -17.16 14.32 1.79
C ILE A 223 -18.51 13.96 2.45
N VAL A 224 -18.55 13.60 3.75
CA VAL A 224 -19.72 12.91 4.32
C VAL A 224 -20.63 13.79 5.19
N SER A 225 -20.17 14.83 5.88
CA SER A 225 -21.06 15.71 6.70
C SER A 225 -20.35 16.66 7.68
N MET A 226 -19.25 17.30 7.35
CA MET A 226 -18.60 18.23 8.30
C MET A 226 -19.15 19.65 8.19
N SER A 227 -19.30 20.32 9.34
CA SER A 227 -19.48 21.76 9.36
C SER A 227 -18.27 22.46 8.73
N THR A 228 -18.47 23.56 8.05
CA THR A 228 -17.40 24.35 7.40
C THR A 228 -16.23 24.64 8.35
N PHE A 229 -16.52 24.81 9.64
CA PHE A 229 -15.50 25.03 10.67
C PHE A 229 -14.55 23.83 10.85
N LEU A 230 -15.06 22.60 10.81
CA LEU A 230 -14.25 21.39 10.93
C LEU A 230 -13.41 21.15 9.68
N ILE A 231 -13.93 21.50 8.50
CA ILE A 231 -13.16 21.41 7.24
C ILE A 231 -11.99 22.39 7.29
N ILE A 232 -12.20 23.64 7.66
CA ILE A 232 -11.14 24.64 7.78
C ILE A 232 -10.12 24.21 8.82
N GLY A 233 -10.57 23.73 9.99
CA GLY A 233 -9.70 23.22 11.04
C GLY A 233 -8.82 22.06 10.59
N SER A 234 -9.38 21.11 9.84
CA SER A 234 -8.63 19.98 9.31
C SER A 234 -7.60 20.37 8.25
N VAL A 235 -7.93 21.30 7.35
CA VAL A 235 -6.98 21.85 6.35
C VAL A 235 -5.84 22.59 7.04
N LEU A 236 -6.14 23.40 8.06
CA LEU A 236 -5.10 24.08 8.85
C LEU A 236 -4.20 23.08 9.60
N ALA A 237 -4.79 22.03 10.19
CA ALA A 237 -4.02 20.99 10.88
C ALA A 237 -3.07 20.26 9.91
N VAL A 238 -3.53 19.92 8.70
CA VAL A 238 -2.70 19.34 7.64
C VAL A 238 -1.55 20.26 7.29
N PHE A 239 -1.83 21.55 7.05
CA PHE A 239 -0.80 22.52 6.69
C PHE A 239 0.25 22.68 7.80
N ILE A 240 -0.18 22.79 9.07
CA ILE A 240 0.71 22.87 10.23
C ILE A 240 1.58 21.62 10.35
N LEU A 241 1.00 20.42 10.24
CA LEU A 241 1.74 19.16 10.37
C LEU A 241 2.76 18.96 9.26
N PHE A 242 2.43 19.28 8.00
CA PHE A 242 3.39 19.21 6.90
C PHE A 242 4.49 20.27 7.02
N SER A 243 4.17 21.49 7.46
CA SER A 243 5.18 22.53 7.72
C SER A 243 6.12 22.11 8.85
N LEU A 244 5.58 21.54 9.93
CA LEU A 244 6.36 21.00 11.04
C LEU A 244 7.23 19.82 10.60
N PHE A 245 6.71 18.93 9.76
CA PHE A 245 7.46 17.82 9.18
C PHE A 245 8.67 18.33 8.39
N ILE A 246 8.47 19.25 7.45
CA ILE A 246 9.57 19.82 6.65
C ILE A 246 10.58 20.54 7.55
N TYR A 247 10.13 21.27 8.58
CA TYR A 247 11.01 21.94 9.51
C TYR A 247 11.87 20.96 10.31
N VAL A 248 11.29 19.89 10.85
CA VAL A 248 12.01 18.86 11.60
C VAL A 248 13.00 18.12 10.69
N GLU A 249 12.57 17.71 9.49
CA GLU A 249 13.40 17.03 8.48
C GLU A 249 14.60 17.90 8.05
N SER A 250 14.41 19.23 7.94
CA SER A 250 15.50 20.13 7.56
C SER A 250 16.60 20.25 8.61
N LYS A 251 16.32 19.84 9.86
CA LYS A 251 17.25 19.88 10.99
C LYS A 251 17.74 18.50 11.42
N ALA A 252 17.17 17.43 10.86
CA ALA A 252 17.53 16.08 11.23
C ALA A 252 18.92 15.68 10.68
N ASP A 253 19.75 15.05 11.51
CA ASP A 253 21.05 14.51 11.08
C ASP A 253 20.90 13.38 10.04
N THR A 254 19.80 12.67 10.09
CA THR A 254 19.49 11.56 9.17
C THR A 254 18.03 11.67 8.73
N PRO A 255 17.69 12.64 7.86
CA PRO A 255 16.31 12.87 7.45
C PRO A 255 15.74 11.66 6.70
N ILE A 256 14.45 11.42 6.88
CA ILE A 256 13.69 10.40 6.14
C ILE A 256 13.50 10.85 4.69
N LEU A 257 13.21 12.14 4.53
CA LEU A 257 13.08 12.79 3.24
C LEU A 257 14.20 13.82 3.07
N ASP A 258 15.08 13.59 2.10
CA ASP A 258 16.10 14.58 1.77
C ASP A 258 15.44 15.83 1.16
N THR A 259 15.37 16.89 1.97
CA THR A 259 14.74 18.16 1.56
C THR A 259 15.45 18.83 0.39
N ILE A 260 16.71 18.46 0.09
CA ILE A 260 17.43 18.93 -1.09
C ILE A 260 16.75 18.46 -2.39
N LEU A 261 16.16 17.25 -2.39
CA LEU A 261 15.42 16.74 -3.54
C LEU A 261 14.21 17.60 -3.90
N LEU A 262 13.57 18.23 -2.89
CA LEU A 262 12.45 19.14 -3.11
C LEU A 262 12.86 20.47 -3.77
N LYS A 263 14.15 20.74 -3.89
CA LYS A 263 14.68 21.91 -4.60
C LYS A 263 15.06 21.59 -6.05
N ASP A 264 15.15 20.30 -6.42
CA ASP A 264 15.44 19.88 -7.78
C ASP A 264 14.16 19.93 -8.65
N PRO A 265 14.09 20.83 -9.65
CA PRO A 265 12.92 20.93 -10.53
C PRO A 265 12.60 19.61 -11.25
N LYS A 266 13.63 18.84 -11.65
CA LYS A 266 13.43 17.55 -12.32
C LYS A 266 12.69 16.56 -11.43
N PHE A 267 13.02 16.54 -10.14
CA PHE A 267 12.35 15.69 -9.16
C PHE A 267 10.88 16.11 -8.97
N ILE A 268 10.62 17.42 -8.77
CA ILE A 268 9.27 17.95 -8.59
C ILE A 268 8.39 17.68 -9.82
N PHE A 269 8.88 17.97 -11.04
CA PHE A 269 8.13 17.71 -12.26
C PHE A 269 7.86 16.21 -12.48
N SER A 270 8.81 15.33 -12.15
CA SER A 270 8.64 13.88 -12.24
C SER A 270 7.55 13.39 -11.26
N MET A 271 7.56 13.89 -10.02
CA MET A 271 6.52 13.60 -9.04
C MET A 271 5.14 14.12 -9.48
N GLY A 272 5.08 15.36 -9.99
CA GLY A 272 3.88 15.96 -10.53
C GLY A 272 3.29 15.14 -11.68
N THR A 273 4.11 14.77 -12.67
CA THR A 273 3.70 13.92 -13.78
C THR A 273 3.12 12.59 -13.29
N ARG A 274 3.75 11.96 -12.30
CA ARG A 274 3.27 10.70 -11.73
C ARG A 274 1.94 10.87 -10.99
N LEU A 275 1.80 11.95 -10.22
CA LEU A 275 0.57 12.27 -9.51
C LEU A 275 -0.59 12.49 -10.48
N PHE A 276 -0.43 13.36 -11.47
CA PHE A 276 -1.47 13.64 -12.46
C PHE A 276 -1.78 12.42 -13.33
N GLY A 277 -0.78 11.64 -13.71
CA GLY A 277 -0.98 10.38 -14.43
C GLY A 277 -1.81 9.36 -13.65
N PHE A 278 -1.53 9.22 -12.34
CA PHE A 278 -2.30 8.34 -11.46
C PHE A 278 -3.73 8.85 -11.25
N LEU A 279 -3.93 10.15 -11.05
CA LEU A 279 -5.24 10.77 -10.93
C LEU A 279 -6.08 10.57 -12.21
N ALA A 280 -5.49 10.81 -13.38
CA ALA A 280 -6.16 10.61 -14.66
C ALA A 280 -6.57 9.13 -14.85
N GLY A 281 -5.66 8.20 -14.61
CA GLY A 281 -5.95 6.76 -14.69
C GLY A 281 -7.04 6.31 -13.74
N SER A 282 -6.97 6.74 -12.48
CA SER A 282 -7.98 6.41 -11.44
C SER A 282 -9.34 7.01 -11.76
N SER A 283 -9.37 8.25 -12.25
CA SER A 283 -10.61 8.93 -12.67
C SER A 283 -11.27 8.20 -13.83
N THR A 284 -10.48 7.76 -14.82
CA THR A 284 -11.00 6.99 -15.95
C THR A 284 -11.60 5.67 -15.48
N LEU A 285 -10.89 4.95 -14.64
CA LEU A 285 -11.38 3.66 -14.10
C LEU A 285 -12.68 3.82 -13.28
N PHE A 286 -12.80 4.92 -12.54
CA PHE A 286 -14.00 5.22 -11.73
C PHE A 286 -15.18 5.68 -12.60
N LEU A 287 -14.95 6.59 -13.55
CA LEU A 287 -16.04 7.22 -14.34
C LEU A 287 -16.52 6.32 -15.48
N MET A 288 -15.69 5.43 -16.01
CA MET A 288 -16.03 4.62 -17.18
C MET A 288 -17.27 3.73 -16.96
N PRO A 289 -17.42 3.01 -15.84
CA PRO A 289 -18.64 2.24 -15.57
C PRO A 289 -19.92 3.11 -15.52
N PHE A 290 -19.84 4.29 -14.91
CA PHE A 290 -20.97 5.24 -14.88
C PHE A 290 -21.33 5.74 -16.27
N TYR A 291 -20.34 6.07 -17.09
CA TYR A 291 -20.55 6.48 -18.47
C TYR A 291 -21.22 5.38 -19.29
N ILE A 292 -20.74 4.14 -19.19
CA ILE A 292 -21.30 3.00 -19.92
C ILE A 292 -22.74 2.73 -19.48
N GLN A 293 -23.03 2.73 -18.18
CA GLN A 293 -24.37 2.44 -17.65
C GLN A 293 -25.33 3.58 -17.84
N MET A 294 -24.96 4.82 -17.47
CA MET A 294 -25.89 5.96 -17.45
C MET A 294 -26.03 6.66 -18.82
N VAL A 295 -24.95 6.72 -19.61
CA VAL A 295 -24.96 7.45 -20.90
C VAL A 295 -25.21 6.52 -22.06
N LYS A 296 -24.57 5.34 -22.07
CA LYS A 296 -24.74 4.35 -23.14
C LYS A 296 -25.92 3.39 -22.90
N GLY A 297 -26.48 3.33 -21.69
CA GLY A 297 -27.59 2.43 -21.35
C GLY A 297 -27.26 0.95 -21.42
N ILE A 298 -25.95 0.60 -21.36
CA ILE A 298 -25.50 -0.78 -21.41
C ILE A 298 -25.56 -1.35 -19.99
N PRO A 299 -26.33 -2.44 -19.74
CA PRO A 299 -26.42 -3.03 -18.41
C PRO A 299 -25.09 -3.67 -17.97
N PRO A 300 -24.85 -3.81 -16.65
CA PRO A 300 -23.57 -4.24 -16.08
C PRO A 300 -23.17 -5.70 -16.44
N ASP A 301 -24.09 -6.47 -16.98
CA ASP A 301 -23.94 -7.89 -17.36
C ASP A 301 -23.58 -8.09 -18.85
N GLN A 302 -23.43 -7.03 -19.61
CA GLN A 302 -22.98 -6.98 -21.01
C GLN A 302 -21.67 -6.20 -21.15
#